data_f4158b4f9d963f3d45704059a089e5bd
#
_entry.id   f4158b4f9d963f3d45704059a089e5bd
#
_cell.length_a   1.000
_cell.length_b   1.000
_cell.length_c   1.000
_cell.angle_alpha   90.00
_cell.angle_beta   90.00
_cell.angle_gamma   90.00
#
_symmetry.space_group_name_H-M   'P 1'
#
loop_
_entity.id
_entity.type
_entity.pdbx_description
1 polymer ?
#
loop_
_entity_poly.entity_id
_entity_poly.type
_entity_poly.pdbx_seq_one_letter_code
_entity_poly.pdbx_strand_id
1 'polypeptide(L)'
;MTVRAATDPKGAVASGSDVHPGRVAVSIAFRWFGAPEECSVAIMELLTGTTTDQAPANPAATDDMLATQPIGYWSGLAQAVVTRHLRDAMARIDVTQPQYWVLNRVNGGPSAPSREEVVTQLTHLADGPHEIARVVDQLLHREWLRVDDGQRLHLTDAGEAARVRLRELATEVRAVVHRGISDEEYVAALKVLRRMVANVEGDGTRGIPS
;
A
#
# COMPACT_ATOMS: atom_id res chain seq x y z
N MET A 1 -10.60 68.85 -14.63
CA MET A 1 -11.53 67.85 -14.07
C MET A 1 -10.73 66.65 -13.63
N THR A 2 -10.60 66.50 -12.35
CA THR A 2 -9.70 65.56 -11.64
C THR A 2 -10.45 64.28 -11.37
N VAL A 3 -9.88 63.12 -11.72
CA VAL A 3 -10.33 61.85 -11.20
C VAL A 3 -9.17 61.11 -10.58
N ARG A 4 -9.32 60.83 -9.31
CA ARG A 4 -8.42 60.16 -8.39
C ARG A 4 -8.19 58.67 -8.71
N ALA A 5 -6.95 58.24 -8.63
CA ALA A 5 -6.55 56.84 -8.53
C ALA A 5 -6.94 56.25 -7.17
N ALA A 6 -7.49 55.03 -7.17
CA ALA A 6 -7.70 54.21 -6.00
C ALA A 6 -6.59 53.12 -5.94
N THR A 7 -5.96 53.07 -4.81
CA THR A 7 -4.88 52.16 -4.42
C THR A 7 -5.42 50.76 -4.08
N ASP A 8 -4.75 49.75 -4.60
CA ASP A 8 -4.94 48.33 -4.39
C ASP A 8 -4.21 47.86 -3.10
N PRO A 9 -4.80 47.11 -2.19
CA PRO A 9 -4.10 46.50 -1.08
C PRO A 9 -3.69 45.05 -1.41
N LYS A 10 -2.41 44.78 -1.24
CA LYS A 10 -1.66 43.57 -1.25
C LYS A 10 -2.45 42.34 -0.79
N GLY A 11 -2.69 41.38 -1.69
CA GLY A 11 -3.03 40.01 -1.39
C GLY A 11 -1.78 39.21 -1.00
N ALA A 12 -1.74 38.73 0.22
CA ALA A 12 -0.73 37.81 0.70
C ALA A 12 -0.92 36.45 0.03
N VAL A 13 0.12 35.97 -0.66
CA VAL A 13 0.20 34.62 -1.21
C VAL A 13 0.43 33.69 -0.01
N ALA A 14 -0.56 32.89 0.33
CA ALA A 14 -0.43 31.80 1.28
C ALA A 14 0.45 30.70 0.67
N SER A 15 1.58 30.47 1.33
CA SER A 15 2.50 29.36 1.06
C SER A 15 1.75 28.03 1.16
N GLY A 16 1.78 27.27 0.08
CA GLY A 16 1.20 25.92 0.03
C GLY A 16 1.89 25.00 1.04
N SER A 17 1.11 24.54 2.00
CA SER A 17 1.51 23.47 2.90
C SER A 17 1.50 22.17 2.14
N ASP A 18 2.66 21.51 2.09
CA ASP A 18 2.87 20.14 1.60
C ASP A 18 2.00 19.18 2.42
N VAL A 19 0.83 18.83 1.89
CA VAL A 19 -0.04 17.81 2.46
C VAL A 19 0.41 16.46 1.89
N HIS A 20 1.18 15.72 2.67
CA HIS A 20 1.54 14.35 2.36
C HIS A 20 0.27 13.50 2.23
N PRO A 21 0.02 12.79 1.10
CA PRO A 21 -1.20 12.02 0.86
C PRO A 21 -1.46 10.93 1.92
N GLY A 22 -0.42 10.39 2.55
CA GLY A 22 -0.55 9.45 3.66
C GLY A 22 -1.22 10.00 4.94
N ARG A 23 -1.08 11.30 5.20
CA ARG A 23 -1.70 11.95 6.37
C ARG A 23 -3.22 12.11 6.24
N VAL A 24 -3.70 12.30 5.02
CA VAL A 24 -5.14 12.49 4.74
C VAL A 24 -5.88 11.16 4.85
N ALA A 25 -5.31 10.06 4.37
CA ALA A 25 -5.93 8.74 4.45
C ALA A 25 -6.09 8.24 5.90
N VAL A 26 -5.07 8.45 6.74
CA VAL A 26 -5.13 8.10 8.17
C VAL A 26 -6.15 8.97 8.92
N SER A 27 -6.22 10.27 8.61
CA SER A 27 -7.17 11.20 9.26
C SER A 27 -8.63 10.88 8.92
N ILE A 28 -8.91 10.41 7.70
CA ILE A 28 -10.26 10.02 7.25
C ILE A 28 -10.69 8.70 7.92
N ALA A 29 -9.81 7.70 8.00
CA ALA A 29 -10.10 6.45 8.70
C ALA A 29 -10.42 6.67 10.18
N PHE A 30 -9.73 7.62 10.83
CA PHE A 30 -9.92 7.95 12.23
C PHE A 30 -11.31 8.54 12.54
N ARG A 31 -11.84 9.33 11.62
CA ARG A 31 -13.11 10.04 11.81
C ARG A 31 -14.35 9.15 11.61
N TRP A 32 -14.22 8.03 10.90
CA TRP A 32 -15.33 7.12 10.58
C TRP A 32 -15.47 5.92 11.53
N PHE A 33 -14.42 5.53 12.25
CA PHE A 33 -14.40 4.28 13.03
C PHE A 33 -14.38 4.45 14.55
N GLY A 34 -14.46 5.67 15.09
CA GLY A 34 -14.65 5.88 16.53
C GLY A 34 -13.57 5.28 17.43
N ALA A 35 -12.30 5.29 16.99
CA ALA A 35 -11.20 4.79 17.80
C ALA A 35 -11.01 5.66 19.06
N PRO A 36 -10.73 5.07 20.25
CA PRO A 36 -10.47 5.83 21.47
C PRO A 36 -9.26 6.77 21.30
N GLU A 37 -9.31 7.94 21.95
CA GLU A 37 -8.23 8.95 21.87
C GLU A 37 -6.86 8.41 22.30
N GLU A 38 -6.82 7.46 23.20
CA GLU A 38 -5.61 6.80 23.68
C GLU A 38 -4.86 6.02 22.58
N CYS A 39 -5.57 5.52 21.56
CA CYS A 39 -4.97 4.89 20.39
C CYS A 39 -4.31 5.92 19.45
N SER A 40 -4.76 7.17 19.46
CA SER A 40 -4.23 8.24 18.61
C SER A 40 -2.78 8.58 18.90
N VAL A 41 -2.38 8.63 20.17
CA VAL A 41 -1.02 9.01 20.59
C VAL A 41 -0.01 7.93 20.22
N ALA A 42 -0.33 6.67 20.50
CA ALA A 42 0.55 5.54 20.19
C ALA A 42 0.81 5.37 18.67
N ILE A 43 -0.19 5.70 17.83
CA ILE A 43 -0.06 5.65 16.37
C ILE A 43 0.74 6.83 15.83
N MET A 44 0.55 8.02 16.41
CA MET A 44 1.31 9.20 16.02
C MET A 44 2.81 8.99 16.28
N GLU A 45 3.19 8.36 17.40
CA GLU A 45 4.56 8.00 17.74
C GLU A 45 5.13 6.93 16.78
N LEU A 46 4.36 5.91 16.41
CA LEU A 46 4.75 4.89 15.42
C LEU A 46 4.94 5.45 14.02
N LEU A 47 4.15 6.46 13.62
CA LEU A 47 4.21 7.07 12.28
C LEU A 47 5.25 8.18 12.18
N THR A 48 5.63 8.83 13.27
CA THR A 48 6.61 9.95 13.28
C THR A 48 8.05 9.53 13.52
N GLY A 49 8.30 8.24 13.81
CA GLY A 49 9.67 7.71 13.91
C GLY A 49 10.46 8.19 15.14
N THR A 50 9.82 8.81 16.12
CA THR A 50 10.44 9.09 17.41
C THR A 50 10.46 7.81 18.26
N THR A 51 11.35 6.90 17.89
CA THR A 51 11.56 5.67 18.64
C THR A 51 12.43 5.99 19.85
N THR A 52 11.82 6.15 21.00
CA THR A 52 12.48 5.75 22.25
C THR A 52 12.52 4.22 22.24
N ASP A 53 13.68 3.63 22.48
CA ASP A 53 14.03 2.20 22.34
C ASP A 53 13.32 1.30 23.38
N GLN A 54 12.04 1.53 23.58
CA GLN A 54 11.19 0.72 24.44
C GLN A 54 9.78 0.74 23.83
N ALA A 55 9.47 -0.28 23.01
CA ALA A 55 8.08 -0.56 22.68
C ALA A 55 7.33 -0.67 24.04
N PRO A 56 6.28 0.13 24.28
CA PRO A 56 5.45 -0.06 25.45
C PRO A 56 4.96 -1.49 25.40
N ALA A 57 5.28 -2.30 26.42
CA ALA A 57 4.61 -3.56 26.64
C ALA A 57 3.13 -3.19 26.76
N ASN A 58 2.39 -3.39 25.66
CA ASN A 58 0.94 -3.19 25.64
C ASN A 58 0.40 -4.08 26.76
N PRO A 59 -0.20 -3.55 27.84
CA PRO A 59 -0.78 -4.39 28.87
C PRO A 59 -1.71 -5.34 28.13
N ALA A 60 -1.52 -6.66 28.35
CA ALA A 60 -2.22 -7.69 27.60
C ALA A 60 -3.71 -7.35 27.54
N ALA A 61 -4.16 -6.84 26.37
CA ALA A 61 -5.56 -6.52 26.17
C ALA A 61 -6.33 -7.83 26.38
N THR A 62 -7.30 -7.82 27.28
CA THR A 62 -8.12 -9.00 27.51
C THR A 62 -8.92 -9.31 26.24
N ASP A 63 -9.28 -10.57 26.02
CA ASP A 63 -10.06 -10.98 24.86
C ASP A 63 -11.38 -10.18 24.74
N ASP A 64 -12.00 -9.83 25.86
CA ASP A 64 -13.19 -8.97 25.89
C ASP A 64 -12.93 -7.57 25.35
N MET A 65 -11.76 -6.97 25.66
CA MET A 65 -11.37 -5.67 25.12
C MET A 65 -11.08 -5.76 23.63
N LEU A 66 -10.42 -6.83 23.17
CA LEU A 66 -10.15 -7.04 21.75
C LEU A 66 -11.44 -7.28 20.96
N ALA A 67 -12.41 -8.00 21.52
CA ALA A 67 -13.69 -8.29 20.87
C ALA A 67 -14.51 -7.02 20.57
N THR A 68 -14.31 -5.93 21.30
CA THR A 68 -15.00 -4.65 21.09
C THR A 68 -14.30 -3.72 20.09
N GLN A 69 -13.07 -4.04 19.68
CA GLN A 69 -12.30 -3.18 18.78
C GLN A 69 -12.73 -3.35 17.32
N PRO A 70 -12.79 -2.26 16.54
CA PRO A 70 -13.20 -2.33 15.14
C PRO A 70 -12.11 -3.01 14.30
N ILE A 71 -12.51 -4.09 13.61
CA ILE A 71 -11.59 -4.85 12.74
C ILE A 71 -10.97 -3.98 11.63
N GLY A 72 -11.72 -2.99 11.12
CA GLY A 72 -11.24 -2.09 10.07
C GLY A 72 -10.02 -1.26 10.50
N TYR A 73 -9.93 -0.92 11.78
CA TYR A 73 -8.76 -0.24 12.33
C TYR A 73 -7.52 -1.16 12.27
N TRP A 74 -7.60 -2.36 12.84
CA TRP A 74 -6.48 -3.29 12.90
C TRP A 74 -6.04 -3.80 11.54
N SER A 75 -6.99 -4.10 10.65
CA SER A 75 -6.67 -4.53 9.28
C SER A 75 -6.00 -3.41 8.48
N GLY A 76 -6.47 -2.16 8.61
CA GLY A 76 -5.86 -1.01 7.97
C GLY A 76 -4.45 -0.71 8.49
N LEU A 77 -4.26 -0.76 9.82
CA LEU A 77 -2.94 -0.57 10.44
C LEU A 77 -1.97 -1.67 10.02
N ALA A 78 -2.38 -2.94 10.09
CA ALA A 78 -1.56 -4.07 9.67
C ALA A 78 -1.15 -3.94 8.20
N GLN A 79 -2.08 -3.61 7.31
CA GLN A 79 -1.80 -3.38 5.89
C GLN A 79 -0.79 -2.24 5.70
N ALA A 80 -0.95 -1.11 6.37
CA ALA A 80 -0.06 0.04 6.24
C ALA A 80 1.37 -0.28 6.71
N VAL A 81 1.51 -0.92 7.88
CA VAL A 81 2.82 -1.27 8.47
C VAL A 81 3.55 -2.32 7.63
N VAL A 82 2.86 -3.40 7.23
CA VAL A 82 3.44 -4.46 6.40
C VAL A 82 3.85 -3.93 5.03
N THR A 83 3.01 -3.11 4.39
CA THR A 83 3.32 -2.51 3.08
C THR A 83 4.53 -1.58 3.17
N ARG A 84 4.60 -0.74 4.20
CA ARG A 84 5.75 0.13 4.43
C ARG A 84 7.03 -0.68 4.60
N HIS A 85 7.01 -1.70 5.48
CA HIS A 85 8.17 -2.56 5.72
C HIS A 85 8.66 -3.26 4.44
N LEU A 86 7.74 -3.74 3.60
CA LEU A 86 8.07 -4.31 2.31
C LEU A 86 8.68 -3.28 1.35
N ARG A 87 8.10 -2.08 1.26
CA ARG A 87 8.62 -0.99 0.41
C ARG A 87 10.01 -0.54 0.85
N ASP A 88 10.24 -0.40 2.16
CA ASP A 88 11.55 -0.06 2.72
C ASP A 88 12.61 -1.13 2.40
N ALA A 89 12.22 -2.40 2.49
CA ALA A 89 13.10 -3.50 2.14
C ALA A 89 13.45 -3.50 0.63
N MET A 90 12.48 -3.28 -0.25
CA MET A 90 12.68 -3.16 -1.70
C MET A 90 13.54 -1.95 -2.08
N ALA A 91 13.36 -0.82 -1.39
CA ALA A 91 14.15 0.41 -1.63
C ALA A 91 15.65 0.19 -1.38
N ARG A 92 16.03 -0.69 -0.44
CA ARG A 92 17.45 -1.02 -0.18
C ARG A 92 18.15 -1.70 -1.36
N ILE A 93 17.40 -2.29 -2.27
CA ILE A 93 17.90 -2.91 -3.49
C ILE A 93 17.49 -2.13 -4.75
N ASP A 94 17.10 -0.87 -4.58
CA ASP A 94 16.69 0.04 -5.66
C ASP A 94 15.56 -0.53 -6.53
N VAL A 95 14.53 -1.09 -5.90
CA VAL A 95 13.33 -1.60 -6.57
C VAL A 95 12.09 -1.05 -5.91
N THR A 96 11.08 -0.76 -6.71
CA THR A 96 9.75 -0.35 -6.24
C THR A 96 8.76 -1.52 -6.27
N GLN A 97 7.70 -1.42 -5.47
CA GLN A 97 6.64 -2.43 -5.45
C GLN A 97 5.96 -2.60 -6.82
N PRO A 98 5.63 -1.55 -7.60
CA PRO A 98 5.12 -1.69 -8.96
C PRO A 98 6.08 -2.40 -9.92
N GLN A 99 7.41 -2.18 -9.80
CA GLN A 99 8.40 -2.93 -10.58
C GLN A 99 8.34 -4.43 -10.27
N TYR A 100 8.21 -4.80 -9.00
CA TYR A 100 8.04 -6.19 -8.58
C TYR A 100 6.77 -6.83 -9.17
N TRP A 101 5.64 -6.10 -9.20
CA TRP A 101 4.41 -6.59 -9.82
C TRP A 101 4.59 -6.88 -11.31
N VAL A 102 5.22 -5.95 -12.06
CA VAL A 102 5.47 -6.11 -13.49
C VAL A 102 6.38 -7.30 -13.77
N LEU A 103 7.51 -7.44 -13.03
CA LEU A 103 8.42 -8.57 -13.20
C LEU A 103 7.74 -9.93 -12.97
N ASN A 104 6.91 -10.03 -11.92
CA ASN A 104 6.15 -11.24 -11.66
C ASN A 104 5.10 -11.52 -12.74
N ARG A 105 4.42 -10.47 -13.24
CA ARG A 105 3.39 -10.63 -14.27
C ARG A 105 3.96 -11.09 -15.60
N VAL A 106 5.12 -10.59 -15.99
CA VAL A 106 5.79 -11.00 -17.25
C VAL A 106 6.19 -12.47 -17.21
N ASN A 107 6.61 -12.99 -16.04
CA ASN A 107 7.03 -14.39 -15.90
C ASN A 107 5.90 -15.37 -15.55
N GLY A 108 4.73 -14.90 -15.13
CA GLY A 108 3.71 -15.73 -14.48
C GLY A 108 2.66 -16.35 -15.42
N GLY A 109 2.76 -16.18 -16.74
CA GLY A 109 1.76 -16.65 -17.70
C GLY A 109 2.25 -17.77 -18.62
N PRO A 110 1.33 -18.52 -19.25
CA PRO A 110 1.66 -19.55 -20.23
C PRO A 110 2.22 -18.97 -21.53
N SER A 111 2.01 -17.69 -21.78
CA SER A 111 2.56 -16.93 -22.90
C SER A 111 3.05 -15.56 -22.42
N ALA A 112 4.08 -15.05 -23.07
CA ALA A 112 4.59 -13.71 -22.80
C ALA A 112 3.49 -12.65 -23.06
N PRO A 113 3.22 -11.74 -22.10
CA PRO A 113 2.21 -10.72 -22.25
C PRO A 113 2.70 -9.55 -23.11
N SER A 114 1.76 -8.84 -23.76
CA SER A 114 2.05 -7.54 -24.34
C SER A 114 2.15 -6.46 -23.25
N ARG A 115 2.72 -5.32 -23.60
CA ARG A 115 2.75 -4.13 -22.72
C ARG A 115 1.35 -3.72 -22.26
N GLU A 116 0.40 -3.71 -23.18
CA GLU A 116 -0.99 -3.33 -22.91
C GLU A 116 -1.69 -4.32 -21.96
N GLU A 117 -1.48 -5.61 -22.13
CA GLU A 117 -2.01 -6.65 -21.25
C GLU A 117 -1.46 -6.50 -19.81
N VAL A 118 -0.16 -6.20 -19.65
CA VAL A 118 0.44 -5.95 -18.33
C VAL A 118 -0.16 -4.70 -17.67
N VAL A 119 -0.28 -3.60 -18.42
CA VAL A 119 -0.86 -2.35 -17.93
C VAL A 119 -2.31 -2.57 -17.49
N THR A 120 -3.13 -3.17 -18.34
CA THR A 120 -4.56 -3.42 -18.04
C THR A 120 -4.74 -4.26 -16.78
N GLN A 121 -3.93 -5.32 -16.62
CA GLN A 121 -4.07 -6.24 -15.49
C GLN A 121 -3.57 -5.67 -14.16
N LEU A 122 -2.63 -4.74 -14.17
CA LEU A 122 -2.03 -4.19 -12.96
C LEU A 122 -2.53 -2.79 -12.58
N THR A 123 -3.28 -2.11 -13.44
CA THR A 123 -3.77 -0.74 -13.20
C THR A 123 -4.59 -0.62 -11.91
N HIS A 124 -5.33 -1.66 -11.53
CA HIS A 124 -6.13 -1.66 -10.30
C HIS A 124 -5.29 -1.69 -9.01
N LEU A 125 -3.99 -1.99 -9.09
CA LEU A 125 -3.04 -1.97 -7.97
C LEU A 125 -2.25 -0.67 -7.89
N ALA A 126 -2.32 0.17 -8.94
CA ALA A 126 -1.51 1.36 -9.12
C ALA A 126 -2.11 2.58 -8.39
N ASP A 127 -1.25 3.48 -7.92
CA ASP A 127 -1.64 4.74 -7.33
C ASP A 127 -2.15 5.76 -8.38
N GLY A 128 -1.97 5.46 -9.70
CA GLY A 128 -2.45 6.31 -10.78
C GLY A 128 -2.48 5.63 -12.15
N PRO A 129 -3.25 6.18 -13.11
CA PRO A 129 -3.60 5.51 -14.37
C PRO A 129 -2.39 5.25 -15.31
N HIS A 130 -1.29 5.97 -15.13
CA HIS A 130 -0.11 5.86 -15.99
C HIS A 130 1.11 5.24 -15.28
N GLU A 131 0.96 4.82 -14.02
CA GLU A 131 2.09 4.33 -13.23
C GLU A 131 2.67 3.05 -13.84
N ILE A 132 1.86 2.04 -14.10
CA ILE A 132 2.32 0.75 -14.63
C ILE A 132 2.98 0.91 -16.00
N ALA A 133 2.44 1.77 -16.87
CA ALA A 133 3.04 2.04 -18.17
C ALA A 133 4.47 2.61 -18.05
N ARG A 134 4.66 3.58 -17.14
CA ARG A 134 5.99 4.16 -16.84
C ARG A 134 6.94 3.13 -16.22
N VAL A 135 6.42 2.27 -15.36
CA VAL A 135 7.23 1.19 -14.75
C VAL A 135 7.71 0.21 -15.80
N VAL A 136 6.88 -0.19 -16.77
CA VAL A 136 7.32 -1.03 -17.89
C VAL A 136 8.45 -0.36 -18.67
N ASP A 137 8.30 0.95 -19.00
CA ASP A 137 9.34 1.71 -19.72
C ASP A 137 10.64 1.80 -18.91
N GLN A 138 10.57 2.00 -17.59
CA GLN A 138 11.74 1.97 -16.70
C GLN A 138 12.45 0.61 -16.70
N LEU A 139 11.69 -0.49 -16.65
CA LEU A 139 12.27 -1.84 -16.67
C LEU A 139 12.88 -2.21 -18.02
N LEU A 140 12.31 -1.73 -19.12
CA LEU A 140 12.94 -1.81 -20.44
C LEU A 140 14.25 -1.00 -20.51
N HIS A 141 14.26 0.21 -19.97
CA HIS A 141 15.46 1.06 -19.89
C HIS A 141 16.55 0.45 -18.99
N ARG A 142 16.19 -0.24 -17.93
CA ARG A 142 17.10 -0.99 -17.05
C ARG A 142 17.59 -2.31 -17.67
N GLU A 143 17.14 -2.63 -18.87
CA GLU A 143 17.42 -3.91 -19.53
C GLU A 143 16.98 -5.16 -18.71
N TRP A 144 15.99 -4.99 -17.82
CA TRP A 144 15.39 -6.11 -17.08
C TRP A 144 14.26 -6.77 -17.86
N LEU A 145 13.67 -6.01 -18.78
CA LEU A 145 12.72 -6.50 -19.77
C LEU A 145 13.26 -6.26 -21.19
N ARG A 146 12.81 -7.09 -22.10
CA ARG A 146 12.98 -6.91 -23.56
C ARG A 146 11.65 -7.14 -24.25
N VAL A 147 11.50 -6.58 -25.44
CA VAL A 147 10.37 -6.80 -26.33
C VAL A 147 10.85 -7.69 -27.49
N ASP A 148 10.06 -8.68 -27.88
CA ASP A 148 10.30 -9.47 -29.09
C ASP A 148 9.62 -8.87 -30.35
N ASP A 149 9.82 -9.50 -31.50
CA ASP A 149 9.24 -9.08 -32.78
C ASP A 149 7.69 -9.08 -32.77
N GLY A 150 7.09 -9.88 -31.90
CA GLY A 150 5.64 -9.97 -31.68
C GLY A 150 5.11 -8.96 -30.65
N GLN A 151 5.92 -7.97 -30.23
CA GLN A 151 5.58 -6.98 -29.23
C GLN A 151 5.25 -7.60 -27.85
N ARG A 152 5.88 -8.74 -27.53
CA ARG A 152 5.72 -9.43 -26.25
C ARG A 152 6.87 -9.12 -25.32
N LEU A 153 6.54 -8.95 -24.02
CA LEU A 153 7.50 -8.66 -22.97
C LEU A 153 8.11 -9.95 -22.42
N HIS A 154 9.42 -9.97 -22.32
CA HIS A 154 10.18 -11.07 -21.74
C HIS A 154 11.15 -10.54 -20.69
N LEU A 155 11.42 -11.34 -19.66
CA LEU A 155 12.54 -11.09 -18.76
C LEU A 155 13.86 -11.31 -19.50
N THR A 156 14.85 -10.48 -19.21
CA THR A 156 16.26 -10.77 -19.49
C THR A 156 16.86 -11.59 -18.34
N ASP A 157 18.09 -12.07 -18.49
CA ASP A 157 18.81 -12.73 -17.39
C ASP A 157 18.96 -11.81 -16.17
N ALA A 158 19.19 -10.52 -16.40
CA ALA A 158 19.23 -9.51 -15.33
C ALA A 158 17.87 -9.30 -14.66
N GLY A 159 16.80 -9.30 -15.44
CA GLY A 159 15.44 -9.20 -14.93
C GLY A 159 15.02 -10.43 -14.12
N GLU A 160 15.41 -11.63 -14.57
CA GLU A 160 15.16 -12.86 -13.82
C GLU A 160 15.94 -12.87 -12.50
N ALA A 161 17.23 -12.49 -12.52
CA ALA A 161 18.04 -12.38 -11.30
C ALA A 161 17.42 -11.38 -10.30
N ALA A 162 16.96 -10.22 -10.78
CA ALA A 162 16.27 -9.24 -9.95
C ALA A 162 14.97 -9.81 -9.35
N ARG A 163 14.18 -10.53 -10.14
CA ARG A 163 12.95 -11.17 -9.70
C ARG A 163 13.19 -12.25 -8.64
N VAL A 164 14.22 -13.08 -8.80
CA VAL A 164 14.61 -14.08 -7.80
C VAL A 164 14.96 -13.40 -6.48
N ARG A 165 15.83 -12.39 -6.52
CA ARG A 165 16.22 -11.62 -5.32
C ARG A 165 15.04 -10.96 -4.62
N LEU A 166 14.08 -10.42 -5.38
CA LEU A 166 12.86 -9.84 -4.82
C LEU A 166 11.97 -10.88 -4.13
N ARG A 167 11.91 -12.09 -4.67
CA ARG A 167 11.17 -13.19 -4.05
C ARG A 167 11.80 -13.62 -2.72
N GLU A 168 13.13 -13.71 -2.66
CA GLU A 168 13.88 -13.98 -1.44
C GLU A 168 13.59 -12.90 -0.40
N LEU A 169 13.70 -11.63 -0.78
CA LEU A 169 13.38 -10.49 0.07
C LEU A 169 11.93 -10.53 0.60
N ALA A 170 10.97 -10.84 -0.27
CA ALA A 170 9.57 -10.97 0.14
C ALA A 170 9.38 -12.12 1.15
N THR A 171 10.14 -13.20 1.00
CA THR A 171 10.15 -14.33 1.95
C THR A 171 10.73 -13.91 3.31
N GLU A 172 11.82 -13.14 3.32
CA GLU A 172 12.42 -12.60 4.55
C GLU A 172 11.45 -11.63 5.27
N VAL A 173 10.82 -10.71 4.53
CA VAL A 173 9.81 -9.80 5.08
C VAL A 173 8.64 -10.59 5.66
N ARG A 174 8.17 -11.62 4.95
CA ARG A 174 7.11 -12.49 5.45
C ARG A 174 7.50 -13.18 6.76
N ALA A 175 8.72 -13.69 6.86
CA ALA A 175 9.22 -14.33 8.08
C ALA A 175 9.24 -13.38 9.29
N VAL A 176 9.54 -12.10 9.06
CA VAL A 176 9.47 -11.06 10.11
C VAL A 176 8.02 -10.81 10.54
N VAL A 177 7.12 -10.65 9.58
CA VAL A 177 5.70 -10.38 9.83
C VAL A 177 5.02 -11.55 10.55
N HIS A 178 5.41 -12.79 10.24
CA HIS A 178 4.82 -14.00 10.83
C HIS A 178 5.52 -14.46 12.13
N ARG A 179 6.49 -13.72 12.64
CA ARG A 179 7.22 -14.12 13.86
C ARG A 179 6.26 -14.29 15.04
N GLY A 180 6.22 -15.48 15.62
CA GLY A 180 5.35 -15.82 16.74
C GLY A 180 3.87 -16.05 16.37
N ILE A 181 3.55 -16.13 15.08
CA ILE A 181 2.21 -16.44 14.57
C ILE A 181 2.28 -17.80 13.90
N SER A 182 1.46 -18.75 14.34
CA SER A 182 1.37 -20.06 13.71
C SER A 182 0.60 -20.00 12.39
N ASP A 183 0.79 -21.01 11.52
CA ASP A 183 0.05 -21.09 10.27
C ASP A 183 -1.46 -21.23 10.52
N GLU A 184 -1.88 -21.90 11.60
CA GLU A 184 -3.26 -22.05 11.99
C GLU A 184 -3.90 -20.72 12.38
N GLU A 185 -3.22 -19.90 13.20
CA GLU A 185 -3.67 -18.57 13.59
C GLU A 185 -3.78 -17.64 12.37
N TYR A 186 -2.76 -17.65 11.51
CA TYR A 186 -2.77 -16.86 10.29
C TYR A 186 -3.92 -17.25 9.35
N VAL A 187 -4.13 -18.55 9.12
CA VAL A 187 -5.24 -19.06 8.30
C VAL A 187 -6.58 -18.73 8.94
N ALA A 188 -6.72 -18.82 10.26
CA ALA A 188 -7.95 -18.46 10.97
C ALA A 188 -8.29 -16.97 10.77
N ALA A 189 -7.32 -16.08 10.92
CA ALA A 189 -7.49 -14.64 10.68
C ALA A 189 -7.94 -14.34 9.24
N LEU A 190 -7.30 -14.95 8.24
CA LEU A 190 -7.70 -14.80 6.84
C LEU A 190 -9.11 -15.32 6.54
N LYS A 191 -9.51 -16.45 7.15
CA LYS A 191 -10.87 -16.98 7.00
C LYS A 191 -11.92 -16.03 7.57
N VAL A 192 -11.63 -15.37 8.69
CA VAL A 192 -12.53 -14.36 9.29
C VAL A 192 -12.66 -13.15 8.37
N LEU A 193 -11.54 -12.57 7.92
CA LEU A 193 -11.55 -11.43 7.00
C LEU A 193 -12.31 -11.74 5.70
N ARG A 194 -12.08 -12.90 5.10
CA ARG A 194 -12.80 -13.33 3.89
C ARG A 194 -14.31 -13.45 4.11
N ARG A 195 -14.74 -13.97 5.28
CA ARG A 195 -16.18 -14.02 5.62
C ARG A 195 -16.77 -12.62 5.78
N MET A 196 -16.05 -11.69 6.41
CA MET A 196 -16.53 -10.31 6.55
C MET A 196 -16.74 -9.64 5.19
N VAL A 197 -15.79 -9.81 4.25
CA VAL A 197 -15.94 -9.32 2.88
C VAL A 197 -17.16 -9.95 2.21
N ALA A 198 -17.30 -11.27 2.27
CA ALA A 198 -18.42 -11.99 1.64
C ALA A 198 -19.79 -11.59 2.24
N ASN A 199 -19.87 -11.32 3.53
CA ASN A 199 -21.09 -10.87 4.17
C ASN A 199 -21.54 -9.51 3.64
N VAL A 200 -20.61 -8.57 3.42
CA VAL A 200 -20.93 -7.24 2.91
C VAL A 200 -21.22 -7.26 1.41
N GLU A 201 -20.44 -7.99 0.62
CA GLU A 201 -20.64 -8.10 -0.84
C GLU A 201 -21.88 -8.95 -1.18
N GLY A 202 -22.18 -9.98 -0.38
CA GLY A 202 -23.36 -10.83 -0.56
C GLY A 202 -24.68 -10.14 -0.20
N ASP A 203 -24.68 -9.19 0.74
CA ASP A 203 -25.86 -8.37 1.09
C ASP A 203 -26.16 -7.24 0.08
N GLY A 204 -25.20 -6.90 -0.79
CA GLY A 204 -25.39 -5.89 -1.84
C GLY A 204 -26.47 -6.24 -2.87
N THR A 205 -27.02 -7.48 -2.83
CA THR A 205 -28.17 -7.93 -3.63
C THR A 205 -29.51 -7.87 -2.87
N ARG A 206 -29.49 -7.56 -1.57
CA ARG A 206 -30.72 -7.32 -0.78
C ARG A 206 -30.82 -5.84 -0.46
N GLY A 207 -31.71 -5.15 -1.22
CA GLY A 207 -31.92 -3.72 -1.08
C GLY A 207 -32.13 -3.30 0.38
N ILE A 208 -31.54 -2.15 0.73
CA ILE A 208 -31.77 -1.45 1.98
C ILE A 208 -33.30 -1.24 2.11
N PRO A 209 -33.98 -1.78 3.14
CA PRO A 209 -35.39 -1.46 3.36
C PRO A 209 -35.52 0.03 3.67
N SER A 210 -36.43 0.68 2.97
CA SER A 210 -36.82 2.11 3.04
C SER A 210 -37.30 2.50 4.43
#